data_8e983a859a5bae4454d25cc5cd968c78
#
_entry.id   8e983a859a5bae4454d25cc5cd968c78
#
_cell.length_a   1.000
_cell.length_b   1.000
_cell.length_c   1.000
_cell.angle_alpha   90.00
_cell.angle_beta   90.00
_cell.angle_gamma   90.00
#
_symmetry.space_group_name_H-M   'P 1'
#
loop_
_entity.id
_entity.type
_entity.pdbx_description
1 polymer ?
#
loop_
_entity_poly.entity_id
_entity_poly.type
_entity_poly.pdbx_seq_one_letter_code
_entity_poly.pdbx_strand_id
1 'polypeptide(L)'
;MLKAKHYIRYVDDFVLLHESPQQLNDWLRQIEDFLPSLGVRLNPSKTILQPIDRGVDFVGHVINPWRRTTRKKSVAQAMKRTAAVPAENLLETANSYFGLLGQASHSLKDRAALANLVLRRGHVVNSALTQTYRKR
;
A
#
# COMPACT_ATOMS: atom_id res chain seq x y z
N MET A 1 9.55 -4.99 -27.32
CA MET A 1 8.32 -4.85 -26.53
C MET A 1 8.13 -6.09 -25.66
N LEU A 2 8.00 -5.91 -24.34
CA LEU A 2 7.78 -7.02 -23.41
C LEU A 2 6.37 -7.60 -23.66
N LYS A 3 6.25 -8.92 -23.80
CA LYS A 3 4.97 -9.61 -23.95
C LYS A 3 4.49 -10.18 -22.60
N ALA A 4 4.54 -9.37 -21.54
CA ALA A 4 4.12 -9.78 -20.21
C ALA A 4 2.60 -9.85 -20.13
N LYS A 5 2.06 -11.03 -19.75
CA LYS A 5 0.61 -11.21 -19.54
C LYS A 5 0.12 -10.58 -18.24
N HIS A 6 0.97 -10.57 -17.21
CA HIS A 6 0.64 -10.09 -15.87
C HIS A 6 1.57 -8.94 -15.53
N TYR A 7 1.04 -7.74 -15.68
CA TYR A 7 1.74 -6.48 -15.46
C TYR A 7 0.81 -5.50 -14.74
N ILE A 8 1.34 -4.87 -13.71
CA ILE A 8 0.66 -3.80 -12.97
C ILE A 8 1.63 -2.64 -12.78
N ARG A 9 1.15 -1.42 -12.92
CA ARG A 9 1.91 -0.20 -12.68
C ARG A 9 1.10 0.78 -11.87
N TYR A 10 1.77 1.42 -10.92
CA TYR A 10 1.26 2.57 -10.18
C TYR A 10 2.34 3.65 -10.14
N VAL A 11 2.13 4.73 -10.88
CA VAL A 11 3.09 5.85 -11.07
C VAL A 11 4.45 5.32 -11.54
N ASP A 12 5.45 5.28 -10.65
CA ASP A 12 6.82 4.83 -10.92
C ASP A 12 7.08 3.37 -10.54
N ASP A 13 6.17 2.78 -9.77
CA ASP A 13 6.27 1.39 -9.34
C ASP A 13 5.55 0.46 -10.29
N PHE A 14 6.15 -0.67 -10.61
CA PHE A 14 5.51 -1.72 -11.41
C PHE A 14 5.91 -3.13 -10.98
N VAL A 15 5.04 -4.07 -11.26
CA VAL A 15 5.21 -5.50 -10.97
C VAL A 15 4.97 -6.31 -12.23
N LEU A 16 5.86 -7.25 -12.49
CA LEU A 16 5.75 -8.27 -13.52
C LEU A 16 5.68 -9.64 -12.87
N LEU A 17 4.78 -10.51 -13.33
CA LEU A 17 4.64 -11.87 -12.84
C LEU A 17 4.90 -12.87 -13.98
N HIS A 18 5.68 -13.90 -13.70
CA HIS A 18 5.91 -15.01 -14.60
C HIS A 18 6.34 -16.25 -13.80
N GLU A 19 6.04 -17.44 -14.33
CA GLU A 19 6.42 -18.71 -13.70
C GLU A 19 7.92 -18.98 -13.79
N SER A 20 8.57 -18.48 -14.84
CA SER A 20 10.01 -18.65 -15.07
C SER A 20 10.80 -17.45 -14.56
N PRO A 21 11.69 -17.64 -13.56
CA PRO A 21 12.62 -16.59 -13.12
C PRO A 21 13.57 -16.12 -14.24
N GLN A 22 13.95 -17.02 -15.15
CA GLN A 22 14.80 -16.69 -16.30
C GLN A 22 14.11 -15.68 -17.22
N GLN A 23 12.81 -15.88 -17.49
CA GLN A 23 12.05 -14.94 -18.29
C GLN A 23 11.95 -13.57 -17.63
N LEU A 24 11.79 -13.52 -16.29
CA LEU A 24 11.77 -12.26 -15.54
C LEU A 24 13.14 -11.56 -15.62
N ASN A 25 14.25 -12.30 -15.54
CA ASN A 25 15.59 -11.74 -15.72
C ASN A 25 15.83 -11.21 -17.14
N ASP A 26 15.31 -11.89 -18.16
CA ASP A 26 15.42 -11.42 -19.55
C ASP A 26 14.61 -10.14 -19.77
N TRP A 27 13.43 -10.05 -19.19
CA TRP A 27 12.65 -8.81 -19.20
C TRP A 27 13.32 -7.68 -18.44
N LEU A 28 13.96 -7.99 -17.31
CA LEU A 28 14.71 -7.00 -16.53
C LEU A 28 15.81 -6.36 -17.37
N ARG A 29 16.62 -7.17 -18.09
CA ARG A 29 17.65 -6.67 -19.00
C ARG A 29 17.07 -5.79 -20.10
N GLN A 30 15.97 -6.22 -20.73
CA GLN A 30 15.30 -5.42 -21.77
C GLN A 30 14.79 -4.08 -21.23
N ILE A 31 14.30 -4.05 -19.99
CA ILE A 31 13.87 -2.81 -19.32
C ILE A 31 15.07 -1.92 -19.03
N GLU A 32 16.16 -2.47 -18.48
CA GLU A 32 17.40 -1.74 -18.20
C GLU A 32 18.01 -1.11 -19.45
N ASP A 33 17.95 -1.81 -20.58
CA ASP A 33 18.43 -1.33 -21.87
C ASP A 33 17.52 -0.23 -22.47
N PHE A 34 16.21 -0.31 -22.22
CA PHE A 34 15.21 0.60 -22.80
C PHE A 34 15.05 1.91 -22.02
N LEU A 35 15.02 1.86 -20.69
CA LEU A 35 14.71 3.02 -19.85
C LEU A 35 15.63 4.24 -20.05
N PRO A 36 16.94 4.08 -20.31
CA PRO A 36 17.83 5.21 -20.58
C PRO A 36 17.39 6.06 -21.79
N SER A 37 16.75 5.44 -22.79
CA SER A 37 16.19 6.18 -23.94
C SER A 37 15.07 7.15 -23.55
N LEU A 38 14.44 6.93 -22.39
CA LEU A 38 13.42 7.81 -21.81
C LEU A 38 13.98 8.76 -20.73
N GLY A 39 15.29 8.77 -20.51
CA GLY A 39 15.93 9.59 -19.48
C GLY A 39 15.71 9.09 -18.04
N VAL A 40 15.28 7.84 -17.87
CA VAL A 40 15.02 7.22 -16.55
C VAL A 40 15.79 5.90 -16.41
N ARG A 41 15.90 5.42 -15.18
CA ARG A 41 16.56 4.13 -14.88
C ARG A 41 15.91 3.47 -13.68
N LEU A 42 16.08 2.15 -13.56
CA LEU A 42 15.65 1.39 -12.38
C LEU A 42 16.48 1.79 -11.15
N ASN A 43 15.83 1.74 -9.99
CA ASN A 43 16.55 1.83 -8.72
C ASN A 43 17.02 0.43 -8.32
N PRO A 44 18.34 0.13 -8.32
CA PRO A 44 18.84 -1.21 -8.04
C PRO A 44 18.46 -1.73 -6.66
N SER A 45 18.38 -0.85 -5.66
CA SER A 45 18.02 -1.23 -4.28
C SER A 45 16.54 -1.58 -4.10
N LYS A 46 15.69 -1.19 -5.06
CA LYS A 46 14.24 -1.45 -5.06
C LYS A 46 13.80 -2.43 -6.15
N THR A 47 14.69 -2.85 -7.01
CA THR A 47 14.42 -3.84 -8.04
C THR A 47 14.65 -5.23 -7.47
N ILE A 48 13.57 -5.99 -7.27
CA ILE A 48 13.57 -7.26 -6.53
C ILE A 48 12.95 -8.36 -7.39
N LEU A 49 13.68 -9.47 -7.54
CA LEU A 49 13.17 -10.73 -8.05
C LEU A 49 12.95 -11.68 -6.87
N GLN A 50 11.73 -12.15 -6.68
CA GLN A 50 11.40 -13.02 -5.55
C GLN A 50 10.22 -13.95 -5.85
N PRO A 51 10.07 -15.07 -5.13
CA PRO A 51 8.86 -15.88 -5.18
C PRO A 51 7.62 -15.10 -4.71
N ILE A 52 6.47 -15.40 -5.30
CA ILE A 52 5.20 -14.70 -5.02
C ILE A 52 4.70 -14.89 -3.58
N ASP A 53 5.04 -16.00 -2.95
CA ASP A 53 4.66 -16.33 -1.57
C ASP A 53 5.36 -15.47 -0.51
N ARG A 54 6.48 -14.82 -0.86
CA ARG A 54 7.10 -13.81 0.02
C ARG A 54 6.27 -12.53 0.17
N GLY A 55 5.30 -12.33 -0.71
CA GLY A 55 4.50 -11.12 -0.75
C GLY A 55 5.20 -9.96 -1.45
N VAL A 56 4.40 -9.18 -2.16
CA VAL A 56 4.84 -7.99 -2.88
C VAL A 56 4.44 -6.75 -2.09
N ASP A 57 5.41 -5.92 -1.73
CA ASP A 57 5.16 -4.62 -1.13
C ASP A 57 4.76 -3.63 -2.23
N PHE A 58 3.48 -3.28 -2.27
CA PHE A 58 2.92 -2.44 -3.33
C PHE A 58 1.82 -1.53 -2.76
N VAL A 59 1.95 -0.22 -3.00
CA VAL A 59 0.97 0.83 -2.62
C VAL A 59 0.51 0.74 -1.15
N GLY A 60 1.47 0.58 -0.24
CA GLY A 60 1.19 0.58 1.21
C GLY A 60 0.77 -0.77 1.80
N HIS A 61 0.65 -1.80 1.00
CA HIS A 61 0.27 -3.15 1.40
C HIS A 61 1.33 -4.18 1.03
N VAL A 62 1.37 -5.27 1.78
CA VAL A 62 2.08 -6.49 1.40
C VAL A 62 1.05 -7.47 0.85
N ILE A 63 1.18 -7.82 -0.42
CA ILE A 63 0.23 -8.63 -1.17
C ILE A 63 0.78 -10.03 -1.36
N ASN A 64 0.10 -11.01 -0.78
CA ASN A 64 0.34 -12.44 -0.99
C ASN A 64 -0.80 -13.02 -1.85
N PRO A 65 -0.67 -14.24 -2.42
CA PRO A 65 -1.70 -14.82 -3.29
C PRO A 65 -3.11 -14.89 -2.68
N TRP A 66 -3.20 -15.07 -1.35
CA TRP A 66 -4.47 -15.26 -0.64
C TRP A 66 -4.77 -14.23 0.45
N ARG A 67 -3.88 -13.26 0.69
CA ARG A 67 -4.14 -12.19 1.65
C ARG A 67 -3.39 -10.92 1.28
N ARG A 68 -3.90 -9.80 1.76
CA ARG A 68 -3.29 -8.49 1.68
C ARG A 68 -3.23 -7.88 3.07
N THR A 69 -2.06 -7.45 3.51
CA THR A 69 -1.86 -6.81 4.81
C THR A 69 -1.32 -5.40 4.64
N THR A 70 -1.73 -4.47 5.49
CA THR A 70 -1.13 -3.14 5.50
C THR A 70 0.28 -3.22 6.09
N ARG A 71 1.25 -2.52 5.47
CA ARG A 71 2.61 -2.43 6.02
C ARG A 71 2.59 -1.91 7.45
N LYS A 72 3.37 -2.53 8.34
CA LYS A 72 3.50 -2.07 9.75
C LYS A 72 3.88 -0.60 9.85
N LYS A 73 4.79 -0.13 8.99
CA LYS A 73 5.18 1.28 8.90
C LYS A 73 4.01 2.18 8.52
N SER A 74 3.13 1.75 7.61
CA SER A 74 1.95 2.51 7.19
C SER A 74 0.91 2.58 8.30
N VAL A 75 0.69 1.49 9.05
CA VAL A 75 -0.18 1.48 10.24
C VAL A 75 0.35 2.44 11.31
N ALA A 76 1.64 2.35 11.64
CA ALA A 76 2.27 3.24 12.62
C ALA A 76 2.17 4.72 12.21
N GLN A 77 2.36 5.01 10.94
CA GLN A 77 2.23 6.36 10.39
C GLN A 77 0.77 6.86 10.46
N ALA A 78 -0.21 6.00 10.17
CA ALA A 78 -1.62 6.32 10.31
C ALA A 78 -1.96 6.76 11.74
N MET A 79 -1.52 5.99 12.74
CA MET A 79 -1.74 6.30 14.15
C MET A 79 -1.04 7.61 14.54
N LYS A 80 0.23 7.77 14.19
CA LYS A 80 1.01 8.97 14.50
C LYS A 80 0.40 10.22 13.89
N ARG A 81 0.06 10.20 12.62
CA ARG A 81 -0.52 11.37 11.92
C ARG A 81 -1.90 11.69 12.45
N THR A 82 -2.77 10.69 12.65
CA THR A 82 -4.11 10.92 13.19
C THR A 82 -4.07 11.46 14.62
N ALA A 83 -3.08 11.09 15.42
CA ALA A 83 -2.89 11.63 16.76
C ALA A 83 -2.46 13.11 16.75
N ALA A 84 -1.61 13.50 15.80
CA ALA A 84 -0.95 14.81 15.78
C ALA A 84 -1.65 15.85 14.91
N VAL A 85 -2.50 15.45 13.96
CA VAL A 85 -3.15 16.37 13.02
C VAL A 85 -4.04 17.39 13.72
N PRO A 86 -4.09 18.67 13.28
CA PRO A 86 -5.02 19.66 13.81
C PRO A 86 -6.48 19.22 13.75
N ALA A 87 -7.30 19.69 14.68
CA ALA A 87 -8.69 19.25 14.83
C ALA A 87 -9.54 19.47 13.55
N GLU A 88 -9.29 20.56 12.83
CA GLU A 88 -9.96 20.87 11.56
C GLU A 88 -9.69 19.82 10.47
N ASN A 89 -8.52 19.20 10.47
CA ASN A 89 -8.09 18.22 9.46
C ASN A 89 -8.27 16.75 9.90
N LEU A 90 -8.72 16.53 11.14
CA LEU A 90 -8.85 15.18 11.71
C LEU A 90 -9.81 14.31 10.91
N LEU A 91 -10.94 14.86 10.48
CA LEU A 91 -11.96 14.14 9.74
C LEU A 91 -11.42 13.55 8.44
N GLU A 92 -10.77 14.37 7.64
CA GLU A 92 -10.22 13.97 6.34
C GLU A 92 -9.06 12.99 6.50
N THR A 93 -8.15 13.29 7.43
CA THR A 93 -7.00 12.43 7.72
C THR A 93 -7.43 11.04 8.18
N ALA A 94 -8.34 10.97 9.15
CA ALA A 94 -8.81 9.69 9.68
C ALA A 94 -9.58 8.88 8.64
N ASN A 95 -10.45 9.50 7.85
CA ASN A 95 -11.20 8.81 6.78
C ASN A 95 -10.28 8.29 5.67
N SER A 96 -9.24 9.03 5.31
CA SER A 96 -8.21 8.54 4.38
C SER A 96 -7.54 7.26 4.90
N TYR A 97 -7.19 7.23 6.19
CA TYR A 97 -6.58 6.03 6.78
C TYR A 97 -7.57 4.88 7.01
N PHE A 98 -8.83 5.13 7.33
CA PHE A 98 -9.86 4.08 7.34
C PHE A 98 -9.99 3.44 5.96
N GLY A 99 -9.95 4.23 4.88
CA GLY A 99 -9.93 3.73 3.52
C GLY A 99 -8.72 2.86 3.22
N LEU A 100 -7.52 3.29 3.59
CA LEU A 100 -6.28 2.53 3.40
C LEU A 100 -6.30 1.20 4.19
N LEU A 101 -6.60 1.26 5.49
CA LEU A 101 -6.62 0.08 6.36
C LEU A 101 -7.71 -0.91 5.96
N GLY A 102 -8.87 -0.42 5.51
CA GLY A 102 -10.01 -1.23 5.10
C GLY A 102 -9.75 -2.10 3.86
N GLN A 103 -8.73 -1.79 3.07
CA GLN A 103 -8.36 -2.59 1.90
C GLN A 103 -7.59 -3.87 2.24
N ALA A 104 -7.05 -3.97 3.45
CA ALA A 104 -6.34 -5.16 3.91
C ALA A 104 -7.31 -6.26 4.37
N SER A 105 -6.90 -7.51 4.17
CA SER A 105 -7.58 -8.66 4.76
C SER A 105 -7.44 -8.61 6.29
N HIS A 106 -8.49 -8.98 7.02
CA HIS A 106 -8.46 -9.01 8.49
C HIS A 106 -8.01 -7.70 9.16
N SER A 107 -8.43 -6.56 8.62
CA SER A 107 -8.02 -5.22 9.07
C SER A 107 -8.75 -4.72 10.33
N LEU A 108 -9.63 -5.53 10.95
CA LEU A 108 -10.46 -5.10 12.07
C LEU A 108 -9.64 -4.55 13.23
N LYS A 109 -8.53 -5.21 13.60
CA LYS A 109 -7.66 -4.77 14.69
C LYS A 109 -7.08 -3.37 14.45
N ASP A 110 -6.57 -3.13 13.26
CA ASP A 110 -5.96 -1.84 12.90
C ASP A 110 -7.01 -0.74 12.82
N ARG A 111 -8.18 -1.04 12.25
CA ARG A 111 -9.32 -0.11 12.19
C ARG A 111 -9.87 0.21 13.58
N ALA A 112 -9.95 -0.77 14.47
CA ALA A 112 -10.37 -0.55 15.86
C ALA A 112 -9.38 0.35 16.61
N ALA A 113 -8.08 0.16 16.43
CA ALA A 113 -7.06 1.03 17.01
C ALA A 113 -7.18 2.48 16.52
N LEU A 114 -7.39 2.68 15.22
CA LEU A 114 -7.64 4.01 14.64
C LEU A 114 -8.94 4.62 15.19
N ALA A 115 -10.01 3.83 15.27
CA ALA A 115 -11.29 4.26 15.81
C ALA A 115 -11.17 4.75 17.27
N ASN A 116 -10.48 3.99 18.12
CA ASN A 116 -10.23 4.37 19.51
C ASN A 116 -9.50 5.71 19.62
N LEU A 117 -8.52 5.94 18.76
CA LEU A 117 -7.78 7.20 18.74
C LEU A 117 -8.68 8.37 18.32
N VAL A 118 -9.51 8.19 17.30
CA VAL A 118 -10.43 9.20 16.80
C VAL A 118 -11.54 9.53 17.82
N LEU A 119 -12.07 8.49 18.50
CA LEU A 119 -13.03 8.67 19.59
C LEU A 119 -12.46 9.49 20.75
N ARG A 120 -11.20 9.24 21.14
CA ARG A 120 -10.50 10.03 22.17
C ARG A 120 -10.33 11.50 21.78
N ARG A 121 -10.29 11.78 20.49
CA ARG A 121 -10.23 13.14 19.94
C ARG A 121 -11.61 13.79 19.71
N GLY A 122 -12.69 13.17 20.19
CA GLY A 122 -14.02 13.77 20.22
C GLY A 122 -14.86 13.57 18.96
N HIS A 123 -14.44 12.73 18.03
CA HIS A 123 -15.22 12.32 16.87
C HIS A 123 -15.99 11.02 17.16
N VAL A 124 -16.96 10.69 16.32
CA VAL A 124 -17.68 9.41 16.33
C VAL A 124 -17.29 8.55 15.16
N VAL A 125 -17.41 7.24 15.30
CA VAL A 125 -17.07 6.25 14.28
C VAL A 125 -18.28 5.35 14.03
N ASN A 126 -18.52 4.95 12.78
CA ASN A 126 -19.59 4.02 12.45
C ASN A 126 -19.30 2.61 13.00
N SER A 127 -20.34 1.80 13.16
CA SER A 127 -20.23 0.43 13.70
C SER A 127 -19.34 -0.49 12.87
N ALA A 128 -19.22 -0.26 11.56
CA ALA A 128 -18.36 -1.01 10.68
C ALA A 128 -16.85 -0.62 10.80
N LEU A 129 -16.52 0.42 11.55
CA LEU A 129 -15.16 0.97 11.70
C LEU A 129 -14.53 1.32 10.34
N THR A 130 -15.28 1.95 9.49
CA THR A 130 -14.86 2.33 8.13
C THR A 130 -14.83 3.84 7.90
N GLN A 131 -15.48 4.60 8.77
CA GLN A 131 -15.63 6.03 8.59
C GLN A 131 -15.86 6.75 9.92
N THR A 132 -15.34 7.97 10.02
CA THR A 132 -15.56 8.86 11.17
C THR A 132 -16.34 10.10 10.78
N TYR A 133 -17.00 10.70 11.78
CA TYR A 133 -17.82 11.90 11.64
C TYR A 133 -17.55 12.86 12.78
N ARG A 134 -17.83 14.14 12.57
CA ARG A 134 -17.86 15.12 13.66
C ARG A 134 -19.04 14.82 14.59
N LYS A 135 -18.80 14.89 15.89
CA LYS A 135 -19.88 14.85 16.87
C LYS A 135 -20.75 16.11 16.69
N ARG A 136 -22.04 15.92 16.54
CA ARG A 136 -23.00 17.03 16.51
C ARG A 136 -23.21 17.61 17.92
#